data_e51dc691399d03018e39c7ba07911dc3
#
_entry.id   e51dc691399d03018e39c7ba07911dc3
#
_cell.length_a   1.000
_cell.length_b   1.000
_cell.length_c   1.000
_cell.angle_alpha   90.00
_cell.angle_beta   90.00
_cell.angle_gamma   90.00
#
_symmetry.space_group_name_H-M   'P 1'
#
loop_
_entity.id
_entity.type
_entity.pdbx_description
1 polymer ?
#
loop_
_entity_poly.entity_id
_entity_poly.type
_entity_poly.pdbx_seq_one_letter_code
_entity_poly.pdbx_strand_id
1 'polypeptide(L)'
;VPIFRQIYTNFWTDPKIQEEFSVEDKLFYIYLLTNPHTTQIGIYTITKKQIAFEIGWTLESTNAVMDRFINHHQLINYNSETREIAIKNWAKYNLNRAGTPMENCVRKELREIKDKSLLMLIYEHIENKKFKQIFEEYFDELRNGVRNETRDEGNNNNNNNNNNNNNNNNNKEVTVVVDKIKKYFDLESKDLEKIVDVFIHTNKGIDYLEEKLRLVKNTESVKSVTGYLIKALQEDYKPIPSKHNKNKFHNFNQTFDQYTDKELCDMANRGQLEESKFG
;
A
#
# COMPACT_ATOMS: atom_id res chain seq x y z
N VAL A 1 -1.05 -16.33 30.71
CA VAL A 1 -0.89 -14.90 31.11
C VAL A 1 -1.61 -14.06 30.09
N PRO A 2 -2.49 -13.11 30.48
CA PRO A 2 -3.14 -12.22 29.54
C PRO A 2 -2.10 -11.40 28.76
N ILE A 3 -2.31 -11.30 27.45
CA ILE A 3 -1.50 -10.45 26.59
C ILE A 3 -2.06 -9.02 26.70
N PHE A 4 -1.20 -8.03 26.85
CA PHE A 4 -1.59 -6.62 26.80
C PHE A 4 -0.77 -5.88 25.75
N ARG A 5 -1.31 -4.77 25.23
CA ARG A 5 -0.63 -3.86 24.32
C ARG A 5 -0.65 -2.47 24.90
N GLN A 6 0.46 -1.75 24.75
CA GLN A 6 0.57 -0.36 25.20
C GLN A 6 0.15 0.58 24.08
N ILE A 7 -0.70 1.55 24.39
CA ILE A 7 -1.01 2.66 23.52
C ILE A 7 -0.51 3.93 24.20
N TYR A 8 0.24 4.74 23.49
CA TYR A 8 0.68 6.03 23.98
C TYR A 8 -0.51 6.99 24.10
N THR A 9 -0.58 7.74 25.18
CA THR A 9 -1.68 8.69 25.43
C THR A 9 -1.73 9.84 24.41
N ASN A 10 -0.59 10.13 23.75
CA ASN A 10 -0.53 11.10 22.66
C ASN A 10 -1.36 10.70 21.43
N PHE A 11 -1.87 9.47 21.37
CA PHE A 11 -2.90 9.08 20.40
C PHE A 11 -4.07 10.09 20.38
N TRP A 12 -4.51 10.55 21.55
CA TRP A 12 -5.64 11.47 21.65
C TRP A 12 -5.30 12.93 21.36
N THR A 13 -4.02 13.29 21.37
CA THR A 13 -3.51 14.64 21.13
C THR A 13 -2.83 14.80 19.79
N ASP A 14 -2.72 13.72 19.00
CA ASP A 14 -2.18 13.76 17.64
C ASP A 14 -3.10 14.57 16.73
N PRO A 15 -2.61 15.64 16.07
CA PRO A 15 -3.42 16.50 15.24
C PRO A 15 -4.16 15.76 14.12
N LYS A 16 -3.50 14.79 13.48
CA LYS A 16 -4.11 13.98 12.43
C LYS A 16 -5.30 13.17 12.96
N ILE A 17 -5.16 12.59 14.15
CA ILE A 17 -6.23 11.80 14.78
C ILE A 17 -7.37 12.71 15.24
N GLN A 18 -7.06 13.92 15.71
CA GLN A 18 -8.08 14.86 16.16
C GLN A 18 -8.91 15.42 15.00
N GLU A 19 -8.25 15.81 13.92
CA GLU A 19 -8.86 16.56 12.81
C GLU A 19 -9.43 15.66 11.73
N GLU A 20 -8.77 14.52 11.42
CA GLU A 20 -9.13 13.69 10.28
C GLU A 20 -9.93 12.44 10.65
N PHE A 21 -9.80 11.94 11.90
CA PHE A 21 -10.42 10.66 12.29
C PHE A 21 -11.84 10.86 12.82
N SER A 22 -12.79 10.11 12.24
CA SER A 22 -14.13 9.94 12.82
C SER A 22 -14.05 9.10 14.12
N VAL A 23 -15.17 8.98 14.82
CA VAL A 23 -15.26 8.12 16.02
C VAL A 23 -15.00 6.66 15.63
N GLU A 24 -15.54 6.22 14.49
CA GLU A 24 -15.35 4.88 13.95
C GLU A 24 -13.88 4.65 13.58
N ASP A 25 -13.21 5.64 12.98
CA ASP A 25 -11.79 5.53 12.65
C ASP A 25 -10.93 5.40 13.91
N LYS A 26 -11.23 6.16 14.97
CA LYS A 26 -10.55 6.05 16.26
C LYS A 26 -10.73 4.69 16.89
N LEU A 27 -11.97 4.18 16.91
CA LEU A 27 -12.29 2.85 17.42
C LEU A 27 -11.57 1.76 16.62
N PHE A 28 -11.64 1.84 15.32
CA PHE A 28 -10.98 0.87 14.43
C PHE A 28 -9.47 0.87 14.61
N TYR A 29 -8.84 2.03 14.70
CA TYR A 29 -7.39 2.11 14.88
C TYR A 29 -6.95 1.56 16.24
N ILE A 30 -7.66 1.89 17.31
CA ILE A 30 -7.40 1.31 18.65
C ILE A 30 -7.58 -0.22 18.60
N TYR A 31 -8.62 -0.70 17.95
CA TYR A 31 -8.85 -2.14 17.77
C TYR A 31 -7.67 -2.79 17.02
N LEU A 32 -7.21 -2.22 15.91
CA LEU A 32 -6.06 -2.75 15.18
C LEU A 32 -4.79 -2.81 16.03
N LEU A 33 -4.60 -1.85 16.92
CA LEU A 33 -3.43 -1.78 17.80
C LEU A 33 -3.49 -2.76 18.98
N THR A 34 -4.68 -3.23 19.38
CA THR A 34 -4.89 -3.95 20.65
C THR A 34 -5.58 -5.28 20.54
N ASN A 35 -6.10 -5.67 19.37
CA ASN A 35 -6.79 -6.95 19.22
C ASN A 35 -5.86 -8.14 19.53
N PRO A 36 -6.41 -9.32 19.90
CA PRO A 36 -5.62 -10.47 20.35
C PRO A 36 -4.72 -11.09 19.28
N HIS A 37 -4.91 -10.74 18.00
CA HIS A 37 -4.11 -11.25 16.89
C HIS A 37 -2.82 -10.45 16.63
N THR A 38 -2.68 -9.28 17.29
CA THR A 38 -1.50 -8.42 17.09
C THR A 38 -0.21 -9.14 17.44
N THR A 39 0.79 -9.01 16.57
CA THR A 39 2.15 -9.54 16.71
C THR A 39 3.12 -8.47 17.20
N GLN A 40 4.37 -8.85 17.48
CA GLN A 40 5.41 -7.88 17.85
C GLN A 40 5.84 -7.02 16.66
N ILE A 41 5.83 -7.58 15.45
CA ILE A 41 6.19 -6.85 14.24
C ILE A 41 5.06 -6.01 13.66
N GLY A 42 3.81 -6.18 14.13
CA GLY A 42 2.66 -5.42 13.63
C GLY A 42 2.12 -5.89 12.28
N ILE A 43 2.46 -7.12 11.89
CA ILE A 43 1.86 -7.82 10.74
C ILE A 43 1.21 -9.09 11.28
N TYR A 44 -0.09 -9.27 11.00
CA TYR A 44 -0.81 -10.43 11.48
C TYR A 44 -1.97 -10.82 10.57
N THR A 45 -2.41 -12.08 10.67
CA THR A 45 -3.52 -12.60 9.88
C THR A 45 -4.85 -12.26 10.56
N ILE A 46 -5.75 -11.60 9.82
CA ILE A 46 -7.11 -11.31 10.26
C ILE A 46 -8.03 -11.16 9.06
N THR A 47 -9.28 -11.67 9.16
CA THR A 47 -10.26 -11.51 8.10
C THR A 47 -11.15 -10.28 8.35
N LYS A 48 -11.64 -9.66 7.29
CA LYS A 48 -12.60 -8.56 7.39
C LYS A 48 -13.89 -8.96 8.14
N LYS A 49 -14.34 -10.22 7.99
CA LYS A 49 -15.48 -10.77 8.74
C LYS A 49 -15.20 -10.86 10.24
N GLN A 50 -13.98 -11.24 10.61
CA GLN A 50 -13.57 -11.31 12.00
C GLN A 50 -13.50 -9.91 12.63
N ILE A 51 -12.93 -8.93 11.93
CA ILE A 51 -12.94 -7.53 12.36
C ILE A 51 -14.38 -7.04 12.58
N ALA A 52 -15.26 -7.28 11.61
CA ALA A 52 -16.67 -6.90 11.70
C ALA A 52 -17.35 -7.50 12.93
N PHE A 53 -17.13 -8.81 13.18
CA PHE A 53 -17.68 -9.51 14.32
C PHE A 53 -17.17 -8.98 15.66
N GLU A 54 -15.85 -8.80 15.78
CA GLU A 54 -15.21 -8.39 17.05
C GLU A 54 -15.53 -6.94 17.43
N ILE A 55 -15.70 -6.04 16.44
CA ILE A 55 -16.09 -4.64 16.68
C ILE A 55 -17.62 -4.48 16.81
N GLY A 56 -18.40 -5.45 16.31
CA GLY A 56 -19.87 -5.38 16.24
C GLY A 56 -20.38 -4.56 15.07
N TRP A 57 -19.65 -4.53 13.95
CA TRP A 57 -20.01 -3.80 12.74
C TRP A 57 -20.59 -4.71 11.64
N THR A 58 -21.23 -4.09 10.63
CA THR A 58 -21.53 -4.77 9.38
C THR A 58 -20.25 -4.94 8.54
N LEU A 59 -20.28 -5.89 7.60
CA LEU A 59 -19.15 -6.09 6.71
C LEU A 59 -18.93 -4.88 5.78
N GLU A 60 -20.02 -4.20 5.38
CA GLU A 60 -19.96 -2.97 4.57
C GLU A 60 -19.24 -1.85 5.33
N SER A 61 -19.65 -1.60 6.58
CA SER A 61 -18.99 -0.60 7.44
C SER A 61 -17.51 -0.91 7.63
N THR A 62 -17.18 -2.17 7.87
CA THR A 62 -15.78 -2.62 8.01
C THR A 62 -14.99 -2.37 6.73
N ASN A 63 -15.55 -2.71 5.56
CA ASN A 63 -14.88 -2.46 4.28
C ASN A 63 -14.66 -0.96 4.06
N ALA A 64 -15.65 -0.11 4.32
CA ALA A 64 -15.55 1.33 4.15
C ALA A 64 -14.46 1.95 5.04
N VAL A 65 -14.38 1.52 6.31
CA VAL A 65 -13.32 2.00 7.22
C VAL A 65 -11.95 1.47 6.80
N MET A 66 -11.82 0.20 6.44
CA MET A 66 -10.57 -0.35 5.94
C MET A 66 -10.08 0.38 4.69
N ASP A 67 -10.96 0.69 3.74
CA ASP A 67 -10.60 1.44 2.53
C ASP A 67 -10.12 2.85 2.86
N ARG A 68 -10.72 3.52 3.85
CA ARG A 68 -10.19 4.81 4.35
C ARG A 68 -8.79 4.67 4.93
N PHE A 69 -8.54 3.62 5.73
CA PHE A 69 -7.22 3.39 6.34
C PHE A 69 -6.15 3.01 5.33
N ILE A 70 -6.51 2.32 4.26
CA ILE A 70 -5.59 1.95 3.17
C ILE A 70 -5.32 3.14 2.25
N ASN A 71 -6.38 3.80 1.76
CA ASN A 71 -6.29 4.74 0.65
C ASN A 71 -6.18 6.21 1.10
N HIS A 72 -6.86 6.60 2.17
CA HIS A 72 -6.89 7.99 2.66
C HIS A 72 -5.89 8.22 3.77
N HIS A 73 -6.02 7.53 4.90
CA HIS A 73 -5.09 7.68 6.02
C HIS A 73 -3.73 7.07 5.76
N GLN A 74 -3.65 6.05 4.90
CA GLN A 74 -2.43 5.32 4.53
C GLN A 74 -1.67 4.75 5.73
N LEU A 75 -2.40 4.25 6.73
CA LEU A 75 -1.85 3.73 7.98
C LEU A 75 -1.75 2.21 8.03
N ILE A 76 -2.44 1.51 7.13
CA ILE A 76 -2.41 0.06 7.02
C ILE A 76 -2.22 -0.38 5.57
N ASN A 77 -1.72 -1.60 5.40
CA ASN A 77 -1.83 -2.35 4.16
C ASN A 77 -2.48 -3.69 4.45
N TYR A 78 -3.32 -4.20 3.54
CA TYR A 78 -4.04 -5.44 3.70
C TYR A 78 -3.97 -6.29 2.43
N ASN A 79 -3.44 -7.49 2.58
CA ASN A 79 -3.44 -8.47 1.51
C ASN A 79 -4.68 -9.38 1.65
N SER A 80 -5.59 -9.33 0.68
CA SER A 80 -6.84 -10.11 0.70
C SER A 80 -6.63 -11.60 0.46
N GLU A 81 -5.54 -12.03 -0.16
CA GLU A 81 -5.22 -13.43 -0.45
C GLU A 81 -4.66 -14.12 0.79
N THR A 82 -3.65 -13.52 1.41
CA THR A 82 -3.04 -14.04 2.65
C THR A 82 -3.83 -13.68 3.90
N ARG A 83 -4.72 -12.67 3.79
CA ARG A 83 -5.49 -12.07 4.90
C ARG A 83 -4.59 -11.44 5.95
N GLU A 84 -3.43 -10.99 5.56
CA GLU A 84 -2.48 -10.30 6.42
C GLU A 84 -2.68 -8.81 6.36
N ILE A 85 -2.64 -8.18 7.54
CA ILE A 85 -2.65 -6.75 7.73
C ILE A 85 -1.30 -6.29 8.29
N ALA A 86 -0.77 -5.18 7.77
CA ALA A 86 0.41 -4.51 8.29
C ALA A 86 0.06 -3.11 8.76
N ILE A 87 0.51 -2.73 9.96
CA ILE A 87 0.31 -1.38 10.53
C ILE A 87 1.58 -0.57 10.30
N LYS A 88 1.54 0.43 9.42
CA LYS A 88 2.71 1.14 8.88
C LYS A 88 3.66 1.70 9.94
N ASN A 89 3.15 2.39 10.93
CA ASN A 89 3.98 3.04 11.95
C ASN A 89 4.22 2.17 13.21
N TRP A 90 3.88 0.88 13.14
CA TRP A 90 3.99 -0.01 14.30
C TRP A 90 5.38 -0.06 14.91
N ALA A 91 6.41 -0.21 14.06
CA ALA A 91 7.78 -0.35 14.51
C ALA A 91 8.27 0.84 15.33
N LYS A 92 7.91 2.06 14.94
CA LYS A 92 8.28 3.29 15.63
C LYS A 92 7.87 3.30 17.10
N TYR A 93 6.75 2.67 17.44
CA TYR A 93 6.21 2.68 18.81
C TYR A 93 6.47 1.37 19.57
N ASN A 94 6.58 0.24 18.88
CA ASN A 94 6.62 -1.08 19.50
C ASN A 94 7.98 -1.79 19.43
N LEU A 95 8.83 -1.45 18.46
CA LEU A 95 10.17 -2.04 18.31
C LEU A 95 11.29 -1.12 18.84
N ASN A 96 11.07 -0.49 20.01
CA ASN A 96 12.02 0.46 20.58
C ASN A 96 13.00 -0.18 21.56
N ARG A 97 12.59 -1.21 22.27
CA ARG A 97 13.39 -1.88 23.30
C ARG A 97 13.69 -3.31 22.88
N ALA A 98 14.95 -3.55 22.50
CA ALA A 98 15.41 -4.88 22.18
C ALA A 98 15.81 -5.64 23.46
N GLY A 99 15.57 -6.95 23.44
CA GLY A 99 15.99 -7.90 24.44
C GLY A 99 15.82 -9.30 23.87
N THR A 100 16.64 -10.26 24.32
CA THR A 100 16.69 -11.61 23.76
C THR A 100 15.31 -12.27 23.54
N PRO A 101 14.36 -12.22 24.49
CA PRO A 101 13.03 -12.79 24.27
C PRO A 101 12.26 -12.10 23.13
N MET A 102 12.36 -10.77 23.04
CA MET A 102 11.70 -9.98 22.01
C MET A 102 12.33 -10.22 20.64
N GLU A 103 13.65 -10.25 20.57
CA GLU A 103 14.41 -10.53 19.35
C GLU A 103 14.06 -11.91 18.78
N ASN A 104 13.98 -12.94 19.64
CA ASN A 104 13.58 -14.29 19.23
C ASN A 104 12.12 -14.34 18.75
N CYS A 105 11.22 -13.59 19.40
CA CYS A 105 9.84 -13.48 18.98
C CYS A 105 9.74 -12.85 17.58
N VAL A 106 10.44 -11.74 17.35
CA VAL A 106 10.47 -11.06 16.05
C VAL A 106 11.03 -11.99 14.96
N ARG A 107 12.13 -12.71 15.21
CA ARG A 107 12.69 -13.69 14.26
C ARG A 107 11.69 -14.78 13.89
N LYS A 108 10.92 -15.27 14.86
CA LYS A 108 9.88 -16.27 14.63
C LYS A 108 8.75 -15.69 13.78
N GLU A 109 8.21 -14.54 14.16
CA GLU A 109 7.10 -13.88 13.46
C GLU A 109 7.48 -13.55 12.00
N LEU A 110 8.71 -13.09 11.71
CA LEU A 110 9.19 -12.83 10.35
C LEU A 110 9.06 -14.04 9.42
N ARG A 111 9.32 -15.25 9.94
CA ARG A 111 9.23 -16.49 9.17
C ARG A 111 7.78 -16.90 8.89
N GLU A 112 6.85 -16.56 9.77
CA GLU A 112 5.43 -16.89 9.67
C GLU A 112 4.67 -16.02 8.65
N ILE A 113 5.19 -14.83 8.30
CA ILE A 113 4.56 -13.93 7.32
C ILE A 113 4.57 -14.56 5.93
N LYS A 114 3.40 -14.60 5.30
CA LYS A 114 3.21 -15.13 3.94
C LYS A 114 3.52 -14.09 2.88
N ASP A 115 2.99 -12.88 3.02
CA ASP A 115 3.28 -11.78 2.12
C ASP A 115 4.51 -10.99 2.56
N LYS A 116 5.66 -11.35 1.99
CA LYS A 116 6.94 -10.71 2.31
C LYS A 116 7.01 -9.23 1.91
N SER A 117 6.14 -8.77 1.02
CA SER A 117 6.10 -7.36 0.60
C SER A 117 5.68 -6.43 1.75
N LEU A 118 4.87 -6.93 2.70
CA LEU A 118 4.44 -6.18 3.87
C LEU A 118 5.58 -5.85 4.84
N LEU A 119 6.67 -6.62 4.80
CA LEU A 119 7.81 -6.43 5.70
C LEU A 119 8.53 -5.10 5.47
N MET A 120 8.57 -4.62 4.23
CA MET A 120 9.20 -3.33 3.91
C MET A 120 8.50 -2.16 4.58
N LEU A 121 7.16 -2.19 4.68
CA LEU A 121 6.38 -1.16 5.36
C LEU A 121 6.74 -1.01 6.84
N ILE A 122 7.13 -2.11 7.47
CA ILE A 122 7.55 -2.11 8.88
C ILE A 122 9.03 -1.71 8.99
N TYR A 123 9.88 -2.26 8.10
CA TYR A 123 11.32 -2.03 8.11
C TYR A 123 11.70 -0.55 7.99
N GLU A 124 11.03 0.20 7.14
CA GLU A 124 11.25 1.64 6.93
C GLU A 124 11.09 2.47 8.22
N HIS A 125 10.27 2.00 9.16
CA HIS A 125 9.96 2.68 10.42
C HIS A 125 10.69 2.12 11.64
N ILE A 126 11.65 1.19 11.44
CA ILE A 126 12.47 0.65 12.53
C ILE A 126 13.61 1.61 12.84
N GLU A 127 13.60 2.20 14.04
CA GLU A 127 14.66 3.08 14.53
C GLU A 127 15.74 2.29 15.32
N ASN A 128 15.36 1.19 15.98
CA ASN A 128 16.26 0.38 16.79
C ASN A 128 17.19 -0.47 15.91
N LYS A 129 18.49 -0.24 16.04
CA LYS A 129 19.54 -0.90 15.23
C LYS A 129 19.50 -2.42 15.30
N LYS A 130 19.20 -3.01 16.48
CA LYS A 130 19.14 -4.47 16.63
C LYS A 130 17.98 -5.08 15.86
N PHE A 131 16.78 -4.49 15.93
CA PHE A 131 15.66 -4.97 15.13
C PHE A 131 15.89 -4.75 13.65
N LYS A 132 16.49 -3.62 13.27
CA LYS A 132 16.84 -3.36 11.87
C LYS A 132 17.77 -4.43 11.32
N GLN A 133 18.81 -4.81 12.08
CA GLN A 133 19.72 -5.90 11.75
C GLN A 133 18.99 -7.25 11.62
N ILE A 134 18.04 -7.57 12.51
CA ILE A 134 17.25 -8.82 12.43
C ILE A 134 16.46 -8.90 11.12
N PHE A 135 15.85 -7.80 10.68
CA PHE A 135 15.15 -7.75 9.41
C PHE A 135 16.10 -7.88 8.23
N GLU A 136 17.27 -7.24 8.28
CA GLU A 136 18.30 -7.34 7.25
C GLU A 136 18.82 -8.77 7.10
N GLU A 137 19.14 -9.44 8.21
CA GLU A 137 19.53 -10.85 8.24
C GLU A 137 18.46 -11.73 7.61
N TYR A 138 17.17 -11.48 7.92
CA TYR A 138 16.08 -12.23 7.34
C TYR A 138 15.92 -11.98 5.83
N PHE A 139 16.05 -10.75 5.37
CA PHE A 139 16.04 -10.44 3.94
C PHE A 139 17.21 -11.11 3.19
N ASP A 140 18.36 -11.24 3.84
CA ASP A 140 19.51 -11.97 3.28
C ASP A 140 19.25 -13.48 3.21
N GLU A 141 18.60 -14.06 4.24
CA GLU A 141 18.15 -15.47 4.21
C GLU A 141 17.19 -15.72 3.02
N LEU A 142 16.20 -14.85 2.81
CA LEU A 142 15.27 -14.97 1.68
C LEU A 142 15.97 -14.92 0.33
N ARG A 143 16.95 -14.01 0.15
CA ARG A 143 17.72 -13.90 -1.10
C ARG A 143 18.60 -15.12 -1.37
N ASN A 144 19.20 -15.68 -0.33
CA ASN A 144 20.07 -16.84 -0.46
C ASN A 144 19.26 -18.12 -0.68
N GLY A 145 18.06 -18.24 -0.10
CA GLY A 145 17.12 -19.34 -0.35
C GLY A 145 16.71 -19.42 -1.82
N VAL A 146 16.33 -18.31 -2.42
CA VAL A 146 15.99 -18.23 -3.86
C VAL A 146 17.16 -18.62 -4.76
N ARG A 147 18.41 -18.31 -4.37
CA ARG A 147 19.60 -18.70 -5.14
C ARG A 147 19.89 -20.20 -5.12
N ASN A 148 19.51 -20.90 -4.06
CA ASN A 148 19.74 -22.35 -3.96
C ASN A 148 18.69 -23.14 -4.74
N GLU A 149 17.43 -22.71 -4.76
CA GLU A 149 16.37 -23.37 -5.55
C GLU A 149 16.62 -23.26 -7.07
N THR A 150 17.28 -22.21 -7.54
CA THR A 150 17.66 -22.06 -8.95
C THR A 150 18.96 -22.79 -9.32
N ARG A 151 19.69 -23.37 -8.36
CA ARG A 151 20.96 -24.08 -8.62
C ARG A 151 20.84 -25.59 -8.74
N ASP A 152 19.74 -26.19 -8.35
CA ASP A 152 19.52 -27.65 -8.45
C ASP A 152 19.25 -28.16 -9.87
N GLU A 153 19.17 -27.29 -10.87
CA GLU A 153 19.03 -27.72 -12.28
C GLU A 153 20.31 -27.53 -13.14
N GLY A 154 21.49 -27.36 -12.57
CA GLY A 154 22.70 -27.20 -13.41
C GLY A 154 24.04 -27.25 -12.66
N ASN A 155 24.50 -28.50 -12.46
CA ASN A 155 25.89 -28.94 -12.42
C ASN A 155 27.02 -28.00 -11.92
N ASN A 156 27.57 -28.38 -10.75
CA ASN A 156 29.01 -28.49 -10.36
C ASN A 156 30.06 -27.59 -11.04
N ASN A 157 30.64 -26.64 -10.34
CA ASN A 157 32.04 -26.59 -9.93
C ASN A 157 32.49 -25.25 -9.31
N ASN A 158 32.97 -25.39 -8.11
CA ASN A 158 34.17 -24.84 -7.46
C ASN A 158 34.55 -23.36 -7.46
N ASN A 159 34.53 -22.86 -6.23
CA ASN A 159 35.67 -22.20 -5.51
C ASN A 159 35.90 -20.68 -5.64
N ASN A 160 35.84 -20.10 -4.47
CA ASN A 160 36.80 -19.16 -3.83
C ASN A 160 36.58 -17.65 -3.94
N ASN A 161 36.18 -17.13 -2.80
CA ASN A 161 36.87 -16.12 -1.96
C ASN A 161 36.82 -14.62 -2.32
N ASN A 162 36.24 -13.94 -1.36
CA ASN A 162 36.73 -12.72 -0.69
C ASN A 162 36.44 -11.32 -1.28
N ASN A 163 35.78 -10.56 -0.42
CA ASN A 163 35.93 -9.11 -0.20
C ASN A 163 35.38 -8.14 -1.27
N ASN A 164 34.21 -7.58 -1.00
CA ASN A 164 34.12 -6.12 -0.85
C ASN A 164 32.78 -5.69 -0.27
N ASN A 165 32.83 -5.29 0.98
CA ASN A 165 31.77 -4.56 1.65
C ASN A 165 31.84 -3.10 1.17
N ASN A 166 30.91 -2.66 0.33
CA ASN A 166 30.43 -1.28 0.21
C ASN A 166 29.52 -0.97 -1.00
N ASN A 167 29.04 -1.97 -1.78
CA ASN A 167 28.17 -1.70 -2.94
C ASN A 167 26.78 -2.38 -2.85
N ASN A 168 26.32 -2.80 -1.66
CA ASN A 168 25.19 -3.73 -1.55
C ASN A 168 23.82 -3.07 -1.40
N ASN A 169 23.70 -1.76 -1.20
CA ASN A 169 22.38 -1.12 -1.08
C ASN A 169 21.75 -0.80 -2.45
N ASN A 170 22.55 -0.40 -3.44
CA ASN A 170 22.04 -0.07 -4.78
C ASN A 170 21.62 -1.31 -5.58
N ASN A 171 22.20 -2.48 -5.34
CA ASN A 171 21.84 -3.71 -6.08
C ASN A 171 20.46 -4.30 -5.68
N LYS A 172 19.93 -3.95 -4.50
CA LYS A 172 18.62 -4.44 -4.02
C LYS A 172 17.44 -3.73 -4.67
N GLU A 173 17.50 -2.41 -4.73
CA GLU A 173 16.48 -1.61 -5.42
C GLU A 173 16.43 -1.95 -6.90
N VAL A 174 17.59 -2.13 -7.51
CA VAL A 174 17.73 -2.51 -8.92
C VAL A 174 16.99 -3.81 -9.23
N THR A 175 17.14 -4.85 -8.39
CA THR A 175 16.51 -6.17 -8.66
C THR A 175 14.99 -6.10 -8.55
N VAL A 176 14.46 -5.44 -7.53
CA VAL A 176 13.00 -5.26 -7.34
C VAL A 176 12.39 -4.44 -8.49
N VAL A 177 13.08 -3.40 -8.92
CA VAL A 177 12.67 -2.56 -10.06
C VAL A 177 12.66 -3.38 -11.36
N VAL A 178 13.70 -4.17 -11.61
CA VAL A 178 13.81 -5.04 -12.79
C VAL A 178 12.69 -6.07 -12.83
N ASP A 179 12.42 -6.75 -11.73
CA ASP A 179 11.37 -7.76 -11.63
C ASP A 179 9.98 -7.13 -11.85
N LYS A 180 9.77 -5.92 -11.31
CA LYS A 180 8.53 -5.20 -11.51
C LYS A 180 8.33 -4.82 -12.98
N ILE A 181 9.38 -4.35 -13.68
CA ILE A 181 9.33 -4.02 -15.11
C ILE A 181 9.05 -5.27 -15.96
N LYS A 182 9.74 -6.39 -15.68
CA LYS A 182 9.56 -7.65 -16.39
C LYS A 182 8.15 -8.24 -16.27
N LYS A 183 7.44 -7.95 -15.18
CA LYS A 183 6.04 -8.36 -15.02
C LYS A 183 5.10 -7.67 -16.03
N TYR A 184 5.47 -6.49 -16.51
CA TYR A 184 4.66 -5.70 -17.46
C TYR A 184 5.13 -5.80 -18.89
N PHE A 185 6.46 -5.87 -19.11
CA PHE A 185 7.09 -5.83 -20.42
C PHE A 185 8.30 -6.77 -20.47
N ASP A 186 8.41 -7.53 -21.55
CA ASP A 186 9.61 -8.31 -21.86
C ASP A 186 10.59 -7.40 -22.63
N LEU A 187 11.63 -6.94 -21.94
CA LEU A 187 12.61 -5.99 -22.44
C LEU A 187 14.02 -6.57 -22.36
N GLU A 188 14.88 -6.18 -23.31
CA GLU A 188 16.29 -6.55 -23.29
C GLU A 188 17.04 -5.95 -22.09
N SER A 189 18.10 -6.63 -21.64
CA SER A 189 18.88 -6.23 -20.44
C SER A 189 19.39 -4.77 -20.53
N LYS A 190 19.83 -4.31 -21.69
CA LYS A 190 20.27 -2.92 -21.91
C LYS A 190 19.18 -1.87 -21.71
N ASP A 191 17.94 -2.21 -22.05
CA ASP A 191 16.80 -1.31 -21.89
C ASP A 191 16.30 -1.30 -20.46
N LEU A 192 16.35 -2.44 -19.78
CA LEU A 192 16.09 -2.54 -18.34
C LEU A 192 17.07 -1.68 -17.54
N GLU A 193 18.37 -1.74 -17.84
CA GLU A 193 19.39 -0.92 -17.18
C GLU A 193 19.10 0.58 -17.32
N LYS A 194 18.75 1.06 -18.52
CA LYS A 194 18.41 2.47 -18.74
C LYS A 194 17.19 2.93 -17.95
N ILE A 195 16.14 2.09 -17.91
CA ILE A 195 14.91 2.42 -17.16
C ILE A 195 15.19 2.46 -15.66
N VAL A 196 15.96 1.49 -15.16
CA VAL A 196 16.35 1.41 -13.76
C VAL A 196 17.18 2.63 -13.35
N ASP A 197 18.16 3.01 -14.16
CA ASP A 197 19.00 4.17 -13.90
C ASP A 197 18.16 5.46 -13.82
N VAL A 198 17.28 5.68 -14.78
CA VAL A 198 16.36 6.83 -14.76
C VAL A 198 15.44 6.79 -13.55
N PHE A 199 14.89 5.63 -13.21
CA PHE A 199 13.98 5.50 -12.06
C PHE A 199 14.67 5.83 -10.73
N ILE A 200 15.88 5.32 -10.51
CA ILE A 200 16.67 5.60 -9.30
C ILE A 200 16.91 7.12 -9.17
N HIS A 201 17.18 7.81 -10.26
CA HIS A 201 17.37 9.28 -10.25
C HIS A 201 16.09 10.07 -9.95
N THR A 202 14.90 9.47 -10.05
CA THR A 202 13.65 10.16 -9.67
C THR A 202 13.46 10.28 -8.15
N ASN A 203 14.17 9.48 -7.37
CA ASN A 203 14.06 9.41 -5.91
C ASN A 203 12.62 9.09 -5.41
N LYS A 204 11.80 8.43 -6.26
CA LYS A 204 10.41 8.06 -5.99
C LYS A 204 10.28 6.58 -5.71
N GLY A 205 9.25 6.17 -4.95
CA GLY A 205 9.00 4.79 -4.55
C GLY A 205 8.53 3.88 -5.70
N ILE A 206 8.52 2.57 -5.44
CA ILE A 206 8.15 1.53 -6.41
C ILE A 206 6.71 1.68 -6.92
N ASP A 207 5.80 2.25 -6.13
CA ASP A 207 4.41 2.50 -6.51
C ASP A 207 4.32 3.52 -7.66
N TYR A 208 5.20 4.51 -7.64
CA TYR A 208 5.33 5.48 -8.74
C TYR A 208 5.76 4.78 -10.04
N LEU A 209 6.73 3.86 -9.97
CA LEU A 209 7.13 3.07 -11.13
C LEU A 209 5.95 2.25 -11.66
N GLU A 210 5.19 1.61 -10.76
CA GLU A 210 4.04 0.80 -11.15
C GLU A 210 2.94 1.64 -11.83
N GLU A 211 2.67 2.85 -11.34
CA GLU A 211 1.77 3.79 -11.99
C GLU A 211 2.20 4.07 -13.44
N LYS A 212 3.50 4.33 -13.65
CA LYS A 212 4.02 4.60 -15.00
C LYS A 212 4.01 3.36 -15.90
N LEU A 213 4.30 2.17 -15.35
CA LEU A 213 4.20 0.90 -16.11
C LEU A 213 2.76 0.64 -16.58
N ARG A 214 1.76 0.86 -15.70
CA ARG A 214 0.34 0.74 -16.07
C ARG A 214 -0.08 1.78 -17.11
N LEU A 215 0.40 3.00 -16.99
CA LEU A 215 0.15 4.07 -17.96
C LEU A 215 0.67 3.67 -19.34
N VAL A 216 1.91 3.20 -19.44
CA VAL A 216 2.51 2.77 -20.70
C VAL A 216 1.77 1.57 -21.29
N LYS A 217 1.39 0.59 -20.46
CA LYS A 217 0.64 -0.61 -20.90
C LYS A 217 -0.74 -0.27 -21.47
N ASN A 218 -1.40 0.76 -20.91
CA ASN A 218 -2.74 1.18 -21.33
C ASN A 218 -2.73 2.23 -22.45
N THR A 219 -1.54 2.67 -22.91
CA THR A 219 -1.42 3.63 -24.00
C THR A 219 -1.37 2.89 -25.35
N GLU A 220 -2.34 3.17 -26.21
CA GLU A 220 -2.37 2.63 -27.57
C GLU A 220 -1.26 3.25 -28.44
N SER A 221 -0.65 2.45 -29.32
CA SER A 221 0.32 2.89 -30.33
C SER A 221 1.67 3.44 -29.79
N VAL A 222 2.24 2.81 -28.76
CA VAL A 222 3.57 3.15 -28.27
C VAL A 222 4.63 2.60 -29.24
N LYS A 223 5.39 3.49 -29.92
CA LYS A 223 6.46 3.10 -30.86
C LYS A 223 7.67 2.44 -30.17
N SER A 224 7.99 2.84 -28.93
CA SER A 224 9.06 2.29 -28.12
C SER A 224 8.64 2.34 -26.66
N VAL A 225 8.45 1.17 -26.06
CA VAL A 225 8.08 1.02 -24.64
C VAL A 225 9.14 1.65 -23.75
N THR A 226 10.42 1.36 -24.01
CA THR A 226 11.56 1.90 -23.26
C THR A 226 11.62 3.42 -23.31
N GLY A 227 11.54 4.00 -24.51
CA GLY A 227 11.61 5.45 -24.68
C GLY A 227 10.41 6.17 -24.06
N TYR A 228 9.21 5.59 -24.16
CA TYR A 228 8.00 6.18 -23.57
C TYR A 228 8.03 6.10 -22.04
N LEU A 229 8.46 4.96 -21.48
CA LEU A 229 8.57 4.78 -20.03
C LEU A 229 9.62 5.73 -19.43
N ILE A 230 10.78 5.89 -20.06
CA ILE A 230 11.81 6.84 -19.63
C ILE A 230 11.24 8.26 -19.58
N LYS A 231 10.55 8.70 -20.64
CA LYS A 231 9.90 10.03 -20.63
C LYS A 231 8.82 10.15 -19.57
N ALA A 232 7.99 9.11 -19.39
CA ALA A 232 6.95 9.11 -18.38
C ALA A 232 7.49 9.23 -16.94
N LEU A 233 8.69 8.66 -16.70
CA LEU A 233 9.39 8.77 -15.43
C LEU A 233 10.01 10.17 -15.24
N GLN A 234 10.61 10.75 -16.28
CA GLN A 234 11.29 12.05 -16.23
C GLN A 234 10.31 13.22 -16.15
N GLU A 235 9.24 13.18 -16.94
CA GLU A 235 8.27 14.27 -17.11
C GLU A 235 6.99 14.07 -16.26
N ASP A 236 6.96 13.04 -15.41
CA ASP A 236 5.83 12.68 -14.53
C ASP A 236 4.49 12.60 -15.26
N TYR A 237 4.45 11.85 -16.36
CA TYR A 237 3.22 11.65 -17.12
C TYR A 237 2.09 11.12 -16.24
N LYS A 238 0.93 11.79 -16.30
CA LYS A 238 -0.27 11.36 -15.56
C LYS A 238 -1.22 10.61 -16.49
N PRO A 239 -1.97 9.62 -15.96
CA PRO A 239 -3.01 8.97 -16.74
C PRO A 239 -3.98 10.04 -17.27
N ILE A 240 -4.24 10.03 -18.57
CA ILE A 240 -5.32 10.82 -19.14
C ILE A 240 -6.59 10.27 -18.50
N PRO A 241 -7.41 11.07 -17.79
CA PRO A 241 -8.66 10.60 -17.25
C PRO A 241 -9.45 9.95 -18.39
N SER A 242 -9.76 8.66 -18.24
CA SER A 242 -10.59 7.95 -19.21
C SER A 242 -11.81 8.81 -19.45
N LYS A 243 -12.09 9.16 -20.72
CA LYS A 243 -13.38 9.77 -21.07
C LYS A 243 -14.43 8.84 -20.49
N HIS A 244 -15.09 9.27 -19.44
CA HIS A 244 -16.22 8.55 -18.89
C HIS A 244 -17.12 8.18 -20.07
N ASN A 245 -17.32 6.89 -20.30
CA ASN A 245 -18.42 6.45 -21.13
C ASN A 245 -19.64 7.16 -20.57
N LYS A 246 -20.18 8.08 -21.36
CA LYS A 246 -21.43 8.78 -21.03
C LYS A 246 -22.46 7.69 -20.73
N ASN A 247 -22.76 7.46 -19.46
CA ASN A 247 -23.86 6.60 -19.07
C ASN A 247 -25.10 7.08 -19.83
N LYS A 248 -26.03 6.17 -20.17
CA LYS A 248 -27.30 6.49 -20.85
C LYS A 248 -28.08 7.66 -20.22
N PHE A 249 -27.78 8.00 -18.96
CA PHE A 249 -28.32 9.16 -18.24
C PHE A 249 -27.70 10.51 -18.62
N HIS A 250 -26.60 10.56 -19.37
CA HIS A 250 -26.01 11.82 -19.85
C HIS A 250 -26.73 12.40 -21.07
N ASN A 251 -27.71 11.70 -21.64
CA ASN A 251 -28.64 12.20 -22.67
C ASN A 251 -29.95 12.71 -22.10
N PHE A 252 -30.11 12.82 -20.82
CA PHE A 252 -31.18 13.58 -20.20
C PHE A 252 -30.81 15.05 -20.42
N ASN A 253 -31.42 15.67 -21.46
CA ASN A 253 -31.49 17.11 -21.56
C ASN A 253 -32.12 17.56 -20.24
N GLN A 254 -31.36 18.19 -19.37
CA GLN A 254 -31.92 18.77 -18.18
C GLN A 254 -32.84 19.88 -18.67
N THR A 255 -34.13 19.63 -18.63
CA THR A 255 -35.17 20.56 -19.06
C THR A 255 -35.06 21.89 -18.31
N PHE A 256 -34.34 21.90 -17.19
CA PHE A 256 -34.09 23.06 -16.34
C PHE A 256 -33.06 24.05 -16.91
N ASP A 257 -32.12 23.61 -17.78
CA ASP A 257 -31.14 24.51 -18.42
C ASP A 257 -31.75 25.49 -19.41
N GLN A 258 -33.05 25.33 -19.73
CA GLN A 258 -33.80 26.20 -20.63
C GLN A 258 -34.53 27.33 -19.88
N TYR A 259 -34.54 27.31 -18.56
CA TYR A 259 -35.25 28.27 -17.72
C TYR A 259 -34.28 29.14 -16.94
N THR A 260 -34.64 30.41 -16.78
CA THR A 260 -33.90 31.32 -15.90
C THR A 260 -34.23 31.01 -14.44
N ASP A 261 -33.35 31.39 -13.52
CA ASP A 261 -33.52 31.20 -12.07
C ASP A 261 -34.90 31.77 -11.58
N LYS A 262 -35.40 32.85 -12.21
CA LYS A 262 -36.67 33.44 -11.89
C LYS A 262 -37.85 32.56 -12.32
N GLU A 263 -37.79 31.96 -13.49
CA GLU A 263 -38.80 31.04 -13.99
C GLU A 263 -38.87 29.76 -13.18
N LEU A 264 -37.69 29.23 -12.74
CA LEU A 264 -37.61 28.07 -11.86
C LEU A 264 -38.22 28.35 -10.47
N CYS A 265 -37.97 29.53 -9.91
CA CYS A 265 -38.60 29.95 -8.66
C CYS A 265 -40.13 30.11 -8.80
N ASP A 266 -40.61 30.66 -9.91
CA ASP A 266 -42.07 30.79 -10.16
C ASP A 266 -42.73 29.44 -10.36
N MET A 267 -42.09 28.48 -10.98
CA MET A 267 -42.57 27.09 -11.11
C MET A 267 -42.61 26.36 -9.76
N ALA A 268 -41.59 26.49 -8.92
CA ALA A 268 -41.60 25.92 -7.58
C ALA A 268 -42.70 26.48 -6.69
N ASN A 269 -42.94 27.80 -6.77
CA ASN A 269 -44.02 28.46 -6.01
C ASN A 269 -45.43 28.06 -6.49
N ARG A 270 -45.62 27.76 -7.77
CA ARG A 270 -46.90 27.26 -8.30
C ARG A 270 -47.21 25.84 -7.81
N GLY A 271 -46.20 24.95 -7.74
CA GLY A 271 -46.33 23.59 -7.18
C GLY A 271 -46.77 23.60 -5.71
N GLN A 272 -46.23 24.50 -4.89
CA GLN A 272 -46.63 24.64 -3.49
C GLN A 272 -48.08 25.18 -3.30
N LEU A 273 -48.55 25.96 -4.23
CA LEU A 273 -49.95 26.49 -4.20
C LEU A 273 -51.00 25.43 -4.57
N GLU A 274 -50.64 24.41 -5.34
CA GLU A 274 -51.55 23.31 -5.67
C GLU A 274 -51.63 22.28 -4.52
N GLU A 275 -50.52 22.00 -3.82
CA GLU A 275 -50.57 21.13 -2.63
C GLU A 275 -51.33 21.71 -1.45
N SER A 276 -51.39 23.04 -1.32
CA SER A 276 -52.20 23.71 -0.28
C SER A 276 -53.70 23.71 -0.51
N LYS A 277 -54.21 23.26 -1.66
CA LYS A 277 -55.65 23.15 -1.98
C LYS A 277 -56.25 21.78 -1.72
N PHE A 278 -55.43 20.79 -1.33
CA PHE A 278 -55.87 19.44 -1.03
C PHE A 278 -55.57 18.98 0.41
N GLY A 279 -55.33 19.94 1.33
CA GLY A 279 -55.21 19.71 2.77
C GLY A 279 -56.49 20.13 3.51
#